data_8599a3521bcfbf9b9dec3afdb5711cdb
#
_entry.id   8599a3521bcfbf9b9dec3afdb5711cdb
#
_cell.length_a   1.000
_cell.length_b   1.000
_cell.length_c   1.000
_cell.angle_alpha   90.00
_cell.angle_beta   90.00
_cell.angle_gamma   90.00
#
_symmetry.space_group_name_H-M   'P 1'
#
loop_
_entity.id
_entity.type
_entity.pdbx_description
1 polymer ?
#
loop_
_entity_poly.entity_id
_entity_poly.type
_entity_poly.pdbx_seq_one_letter_code
_entity_poly.pdbx_strand_id
1 'polypeptide(L)'
;IQIREEKNDWMVWLIYAVLTILIFYCMDTPNIFGRAEAGDHFHAHAYYNSVYNVYQGLPYTDTLTSIYGHYGLLFKIPMKLVGGDFRMFVLMIAGLGTLAHVCAFLVLELTVESRILRVLGAVAAAFPVLGMRGGYYWQVWPHRMIFPMILLLYAAILMKKQWWNVWSGLAGYLICLLAILWNTETGVILAVAWMALFVSRCLAGGEWRIGLLIRTVLVHAVCVAASFFGAYGIVNLYNLSKHSPANTLGE
;
A
#
# COMPACT_ATOMS: atom_id res chain seq x y z
N ILE A 1 -3.88 11.31 -30.87
CA ILE A 1 -4.55 10.54 -29.79
C ILE A 1 -6.03 10.83 -29.97
N GLN A 2 -6.77 9.89 -30.60
CA GLN A 2 -8.21 9.97 -30.70
C GLN A 2 -8.80 9.88 -29.28
N ILE A 3 -9.50 10.92 -28.87
CA ILE A 3 -10.34 10.89 -27.67
C ILE A 3 -11.45 9.89 -27.97
N ARG A 4 -11.35 8.71 -27.35
CA ARG A 4 -12.35 7.67 -27.45
C ARG A 4 -13.64 8.18 -26.86
N GLU A 5 -14.73 8.18 -27.65
CA GLU A 5 -16.08 8.32 -27.11
C GLU A 5 -16.26 7.36 -25.95
N GLU A 6 -16.62 7.89 -24.80
CA GLU A 6 -16.96 7.10 -23.60
C GLU A 6 -18.20 6.25 -23.88
N LYS A 7 -18.00 5.11 -24.55
CA LYS A 7 -19.01 4.07 -24.51
C LYS A 7 -19.13 3.62 -23.06
N ASN A 8 -20.32 3.87 -22.52
CA ASN A 8 -20.68 3.55 -21.14
C ASN A 8 -20.40 2.08 -20.83
N ASP A 9 -19.26 1.80 -20.19
CA ASP A 9 -18.75 0.46 -19.88
C ASP A 9 -19.39 -0.07 -18.58
N TRP A 10 -20.69 0.21 -18.36
CA TRP A 10 -21.40 -0.12 -17.13
C TRP A 10 -21.25 -1.60 -16.71
N MET A 11 -21.12 -2.52 -17.69
CA MET A 11 -20.90 -3.93 -17.37
C MET A 11 -19.55 -4.19 -16.71
N VAL A 12 -18.48 -3.50 -17.14
CA VAL A 12 -17.16 -3.61 -16.52
C VAL A 12 -17.21 -3.07 -15.09
N TRP A 13 -17.86 -1.91 -14.91
CA TRP A 13 -18.04 -1.33 -13.58
C TRP A 13 -18.91 -2.20 -12.65
N LEU A 14 -19.95 -2.85 -13.19
CA LEU A 14 -20.74 -3.80 -12.43
C LEU A 14 -19.91 -5.00 -11.97
N ILE A 15 -19.06 -5.54 -12.87
CA ILE A 15 -18.15 -6.63 -12.53
C ILE A 15 -17.16 -6.18 -11.44
N TYR A 16 -16.56 -5.00 -11.56
CA TYR A 16 -15.66 -4.45 -10.55
C TYR A 16 -16.37 -4.32 -9.19
N ALA A 17 -17.60 -3.80 -9.17
CA ALA A 17 -18.39 -3.68 -7.95
C ALA A 17 -18.68 -5.05 -7.31
N VAL A 18 -19.12 -6.03 -8.11
CA VAL A 18 -19.38 -7.40 -7.63
C VAL A 18 -18.11 -8.02 -7.08
N LEU A 19 -16.98 -7.95 -7.82
CA LEU A 19 -15.70 -8.49 -7.35
C LEU A 19 -15.25 -7.79 -6.06
N THR A 20 -15.42 -6.48 -5.95
CA THR A 20 -15.08 -5.71 -4.74
C THR A 20 -15.85 -6.20 -3.52
N ILE A 21 -17.18 -6.43 -3.66
CA ILE A 21 -18.03 -6.96 -2.58
C ILE A 21 -17.58 -8.37 -2.19
N LEU A 22 -17.35 -9.23 -3.19
CA LEU A 22 -16.91 -10.61 -2.95
C LEU A 22 -15.55 -10.67 -2.28
N ILE A 23 -14.59 -9.84 -2.72
CA ILE A 23 -13.27 -9.74 -2.11
C ILE A 23 -13.40 -9.33 -0.64
N PHE A 24 -14.14 -8.25 -0.34
CA PHE A 24 -14.34 -7.81 1.04
C PHE A 24 -14.97 -8.91 1.90
N TYR A 25 -15.95 -9.61 1.37
CA TYR A 25 -16.59 -10.72 2.07
C TYR A 25 -15.64 -11.89 2.30
N CYS A 26 -14.76 -12.21 1.34
CA CYS A 26 -13.81 -13.30 1.46
C CYS A 26 -12.58 -12.96 2.30
N MET A 27 -12.34 -11.67 2.59
CA MET A 27 -11.22 -11.22 3.44
C MET A 27 -11.55 -11.31 4.94
N ASP A 28 -11.70 -12.51 5.46
CA ASP A 28 -11.94 -12.83 6.88
C ASP A 28 -13.20 -12.22 7.52
N THR A 29 -14.01 -11.48 6.77
CA THR A 29 -15.27 -10.92 7.30
C THR A 29 -16.24 -11.98 7.85
N PRO A 30 -16.38 -13.18 7.27
CA PRO A 30 -17.21 -14.23 7.85
C PRO A 30 -16.69 -14.73 9.20
N ASN A 31 -15.39 -14.73 9.43
CA ASN A 31 -14.78 -15.22 10.67
C ASN A 31 -15.03 -14.27 11.85
N ILE A 32 -15.25 -12.97 11.57
CA ILE A 32 -15.57 -11.96 12.59
C ILE A 32 -16.93 -12.22 13.20
N PHE A 33 -17.88 -12.71 12.40
CA PHE A 33 -19.27 -12.84 12.81
C PHE A 33 -19.68 -14.26 13.22
N GLY A 34 -18.86 -15.26 13.00
CA GLY A 34 -19.34 -16.61 13.15
C GLY A 34 -18.44 -17.68 13.77
N ARG A 35 -17.15 -17.64 13.70
CA ARG A 35 -16.29 -18.72 14.23
C ARG A 35 -14.88 -18.24 14.55
N ALA A 36 -14.50 -18.36 15.80
CA ALA A 36 -13.14 -18.08 16.28
C ALA A 36 -12.08 -19.10 15.84
N GLU A 37 -12.44 -20.10 15.04
CA GLU A 37 -11.57 -21.25 14.75
C GLU A 37 -11.00 -21.32 13.33
N ALA A 38 -11.46 -20.46 12.44
CA ALA A 38 -11.00 -20.50 11.07
C ALA A 38 -10.17 -19.26 10.78
N GLY A 39 -8.93 -19.42 10.63
CA GLY A 39 -8.05 -18.33 10.24
C GLY A 39 -6.69 -18.52 10.87
N ASP A 40 -5.79 -17.82 10.34
CA ASP A 40 -4.42 -17.79 10.75
C ASP A 40 -4.28 -17.08 12.13
N HIS A 41 -4.80 -17.71 13.20
CA HIS A 41 -4.72 -17.17 14.55
C HIS A 41 -3.30 -16.76 14.93
N PHE A 42 -2.32 -17.49 14.44
CA PHE A 42 -0.93 -17.24 14.73
C PHE A 42 -0.45 -15.91 14.16
N HIS A 43 -0.75 -15.62 12.90
CA HIS A 43 -0.34 -14.40 12.26
C HIS A 43 -1.24 -13.21 12.63
N ALA A 44 -2.54 -13.44 12.82
CA ALA A 44 -3.47 -12.39 13.22
C ALA A 44 -3.04 -11.71 14.54
N HIS A 45 -2.61 -12.49 15.52
CA HIS A 45 -2.11 -11.95 16.78
C HIS A 45 -0.82 -11.14 16.60
N ALA A 46 0.10 -11.60 15.77
CA ALA A 46 1.34 -10.89 15.50
C ALA A 46 1.09 -9.51 14.89
N TYR A 47 0.15 -9.40 13.95
CA TYR A 47 -0.25 -8.13 13.36
C TYR A 47 -1.00 -7.22 14.35
N TYR A 48 -1.98 -7.77 15.03
CA TYR A 48 -2.80 -7.01 15.96
C TYR A 48 -2.02 -6.50 17.17
N ASN A 49 -1.10 -7.30 17.71
CA ASN A 49 -0.31 -6.92 18.88
C ASN A 49 0.49 -5.65 18.63
N SER A 50 1.13 -5.50 17.47
CA SER A 50 1.84 -4.28 17.11
C SER A 50 0.91 -3.04 17.13
N VAL A 51 -0.29 -3.19 16.58
CA VAL A 51 -1.30 -2.11 16.54
C VAL A 51 -1.85 -1.83 17.93
N TYR A 52 -2.22 -2.85 18.68
CA TYR A 52 -2.78 -2.73 20.02
C TYR A 52 -1.80 -2.11 21.00
N ASN A 53 -0.53 -2.48 20.93
CA ASN A 53 0.51 -1.91 21.77
C ASN A 53 0.70 -0.42 21.52
N VAL A 54 0.70 0.03 20.26
CA VAL A 54 0.72 1.47 19.94
C VAL A 54 -0.56 2.17 20.38
N TYR A 55 -1.71 1.50 20.29
CA TYR A 55 -2.97 2.00 20.84
C TYR A 55 -2.87 2.23 22.35
N GLN A 56 -2.27 1.29 23.10
CA GLN A 56 -1.98 1.41 24.54
C GLN A 56 -0.90 2.45 24.86
N GLY A 57 -0.20 2.95 23.85
CA GLY A 57 0.83 3.97 24.01
C GLY A 57 2.21 3.45 24.32
N LEU A 58 2.48 2.15 24.11
CA LEU A 58 3.80 1.56 24.29
C LEU A 58 4.75 2.00 23.15
N PRO A 59 6.03 2.24 23.44
CA PRO A 59 7.04 2.59 22.44
C PRO A 59 7.44 1.39 21.59
N TYR A 60 8.00 1.62 20.40
CA TYR A 60 8.69 0.61 19.60
C TYR A 60 10.10 0.42 20.15
N THR A 61 10.27 -0.58 21.01
CA THR A 61 11.55 -1.00 21.60
C THR A 61 11.68 -2.51 21.45
N ASP A 62 12.76 -3.10 21.93
CA ASP A 62 13.01 -4.57 21.91
C ASP A 62 11.86 -5.42 22.44
N THR A 63 11.03 -4.85 23.30
CA THR A 63 9.86 -5.54 23.86
C THR A 63 8.63 -5.51 22.94
N LEU A 64 8.68 -4.73 21.88
CA LEU A 64 7.58 -4.51 20.95
C LEU A 64 8.05 -4.77 19.53
N THR A 65 8.22 -6.05 19.21
CA THR A 65 8.59 -6.44 17.84
C THR A 65 7.43 -6.25 16.88
N SER A 66 7.64 -5.39 15.89
CA SER A 66 6.77 -5.31 14.72
C SER A 66 7.36 -6.17 13.61
N ILE A 67 6.62 -7.15 13.13
CA ILE A 67 7.16 -8.17 12.23
C ILE A 67 7.58 -7.60 10.87
N TYR A 68 6.90 -6.54 10.37
CA TYR A 68 7.10 -6.09 8.99
C TYR A 68 7.27 -4.57 8.83
N GLY A 69 7.13 -3.81 9.88
CA GLY A 69 7.18 -2.35 9.82
C GLY A 69 6.48 -1.71 11.01
N HIS A 70 6.20 -0.43 10.92
CA HIS A 70 5.66 0.37 12.01
C HIS A 70 4.20 0.80 11.73
N TYR A 71 3.44 -0.06 11.03
CA TYR A 71 2.04 0.20 10.66
C TYR A 71 1.12 0.47 11.85
N GLY A 72 1.48 0.02 13.06
CA GLY A 72 0.75 0.38 14.28
C GLY A 72 0.58 1.89 14.48
N LEU A 73 1.56 2.70 14.03
CA LEU A 73 1.45 4.16 14.06
C LEU A 73 0.31 4.68 13.17
N LEU A 74 0.11 4.07 12.01
CA LEU A 74 -0.95 4.43 11.07
C LEU A 74 -2.33 4.03 11.58
N PHE A 75 -2.39 2.96 12.38
CA PHE A 75 -3.63 2.51 13.03
C PHE A 75 -3.94 3.22 14.35
N LYS A 76 -3.03 4.02 14.92
CA LYS A 76 -3.22 4.65 16.22
C LYS A 76 -4.53 5.46 16.33
N ILE A 77 -4.82 6.27 15.32
CA ILE A 77 -6.05 7.07 15.29
C ILE A 77 -7.29 6.20 15.02
N PRO A 78 -7.32 5.36 13.96
CA PRO A 78 -8.44 4.46 13.74
C PRO A 78 -8.78 3.59 14.96
N MET A 79 -7.78 3.00 15.61
CA MET A 79 -8.00 2.15 16.78
C MET A 79 -8.55 2.93 17.99
N LYS A 80 -8.17 4.19 18.16
CA LYS A 80 -8.77 5.03 19.21
C LYS A 80 -10.25 5.28 18.97
N LEU A 81 -10.70 5.38 17.73
CA LEU A 81 -12.10 5.59 17.39
C LEU A 81 -12.96 4.34 17.65
N VAL A 82 -12.37 3.15 17.59
CA VAL A 82 -13.08 1.86 17.74
C VAL A 82 -12.75 1.15 19.05
N GLY A 83 -12.09 1.82 20.00
CA GLY A 83 -11.81 1.29 21.33
C GLY A 83 -10.81 0.12 21.39
N GLY A 84 -9.96 -0.05 20.38
CA GLY A 84 -8.96 -1.12 20.36
C GLY A 84 -9.55 -2.51 20.04
N ASP A 85 -10.76 -2.60 19.52
CA ASP A 85 -11.43 -3.86 19.24
C ASP A 85 -10.77 -4.65 18.09
N PHE A 86 -10.47 -5.94 18.35
CA PHE A 86 -9.83 -6.83 17.37
C PHE A 86 -10.71 -7.05 16.12
N ARG A 87 -12.03 -7.15 16.27
CA ARG A 87 -12.94 -7.36 15.13
C ARG A 87 -12.90 -6.15 14.20
N MET A 88 -12.87 -4.96 14.78
CA MET A 88 -12.75 -3.73 13.99
C MET A 88 -11.39 -3.64 13.29
N PHE A 89 -10.32 -4.10 13.92
CA PHE A 89 -9.01 -4.21 13.26
C PHE A 89 -9.08 -5.15 12.05
N VAL A 90 -9.68 -6.34 12.17
CA VAL A 90 -9.84 -7.28 11.05
C VAL A 90 -10.65 -6.64 9.92
N LEU A 91 -11.73 -5.91 10.23
CA LEU A 91 -12.51 -5.19 9.21
C LEU A 91 -11.68 -4.11 8.50
N MET A 92 -10.82 -3.39 9.23
CA MET A 92 -9.92 -2.42 8.61
C MET A 92 -8.91 -3.10 7.67
N ILE A 93 -8.33 -4.23 8.07
CA ILE A 93 -7.44 -5.03 7.23
C ILE A 93 -8.16 -5.53 5.97
N ALA A 94 -9.39 -6.05 6.11
CA ALA A 94 -10.22 -6.46 4.99
C ALA A 94 -10.53 -5.27 4.05
N GLY A 95 -10.84 -4.10 4.62
CA GLY A 95 -11.05 -2.87 3.87
C GLY A 95 -9.80 -2.43 3.09
N LEU A 96 -8.63 -2.48 3.70
CA LEU A 96 -7.37 -2.14 3.03
C LEU A 96 -7.02 -3.13 1.92
N GLY A 97 -7.24 -4.43 2.13
CA GLY A 97 -7.05 -5.44 1.09
C GLY A 97 -8.01 -5.24 -0.08
N THR A 98 -9.26 -4.92 0.21
CA THR A 98 -10.26 -4.56 -0.81
C THR A 98 -9.86 -3.29 -1.57
N LEU A 99 -9.40 -2.25 -0.85
CA LEU A 99 -8.91 -1.02 -1.47
C LEU A 99 -7.74 -1.28 -2.43
N ALA A 100 -6.82 -2.18 -2.06
CA ALA A 100 -5.72 -2.56 -2.95
C ALA A 100 -6.24 -3.15 -4.28
N HIS A 101 -7.27 -4.01 -4.24
CA HIS A 101 -7.90 -4.56 -5.44
C HIS A 101 -8.65 -3.49 -6.25
N VAL A 102 -9.36 -2.59 -5.57
CA VAL A 102 -10.00 -1.45 -6.25
C VAL A 102 -8.97 -0.60 -6.97
N CYS A 103 -7.80 -0.32 -6.35
CA CYS A 103 -6.71 0.37 -7.02
C CYS A 103 -6.23 -0.40 -8.27
N ALA A 104 -6.08 -1.74 -8.19
CA ALA A 104 -5.72 -2.55 -9.34
C ALA A 104 -6.77 -2.47 -10.47
N PHE A 105 -8.07 -2.53 -10.13
CA PHE A 105 -9.16 -2.38 -11.12
C PHE A 105 -9.14 -1.01 -11.79
N LEU A 106 -8.90 0.05 -11.03
CA LEU A 106 -8.77 1.41 -11.56
C LEU A 106 -7.52 1.56 -12.46
N VAL A 107 -6.41 0.89 -12.14
CA VAL A 107 -5.24 0.84 -13.03
C VAL A 107 -5.60 0.18 -14.35
N LEU A 108 -6.30 -0.96 -14.33
CA LEU A 108 -6.77 -1.61 -15.55
C LEU A 108 -7.67 -0.69 -16.38
N GLU A 109 -8.58 0.04 -15.73
CA GLU A 109 -9.46 1.00 -16.39
C GLU A 109 -8.70 2.16 -17.05
N LEU A 110 -7.62 2.60 -16.42
CA LEU A 110 -6.82 3.73 -16.92
C LEU A 110 -5.84 3.32 -18.03
N THR A 111 -5.36 2.07 -18.04
CA THR A 111 -4.24 1.63 -18.87
C THR A 111 -4.60 0.62 -19.95
N VAL A 112 -5.70 -0.13 -19.79
CA VAL A 112 -6.10 -1.20 -20.70
C VAL A 112 -7.30 -0.77 -21.54
N GLU A 113 -7.17 -0.77 -22.87
CA GLU A 113 -8.27 -0.34 -23.76
C GLU A 113 -9.34 -1.42 -23.95
N SER A 114 -8.93 -2.68 -24.05
CA SER A 114 -9.83 -3.81 -24.31
C SER A 114 -10.69 -4.13 -23.08
N ARG A 115 -12.02 -4.13 -23.24
CA ARG A 115 -12.97 -4.53 -22.21
C ARG A 115 -12.75 -5.93 -21.70
N ILE A 116 -12.51 -6.87 -22.62
CA ILE A 116 -12.28 -8.27 -22.28
C ILE A 116 -11.02 -8.39 -21.40
N LEU A 117 -9.94 -7.71 -21.77
CA LEU A 117 -8.70 -7.75 -20.99
C LEU A 117 -8.86 -7.07 -19.63
N ARG A 118 -9.68 -6.02 -19.52
CA ARG A 118 -10.00 -5.39 -18.21
C ARG A 118 -10.74 -6.36 -17.29
N VAL A 119 -11.76 -7.06 -17.81
CA VAL A 119 -12.51 -8.06 -17.03
C VAL A 119 -11.62 -9.24 -16.66
N LEU A 120 -10.88 -9.81 -17.61
CA LEU A 120 -9.97 -10.92 -17.32
C LEU A 120 -8.88 -10.52 -16.32
N GLY A 121 -8.32 -9.32 -16.45
CA GLY A 121 -7.34 -8.78 -15.52
C GLY A 121 -7.92 -8.60 -14.10
N ALA A 122 -9.15 -8.10 -13.99
CA ALA A 122 -9.83 -7.95 -12.71
C ALA A 122 -10.13 -9.31 -12.04
N VAL A 123 -10.61 -10.30 -12.81
CA VAL A 123 -10.82 -11.67 -12.33
C VAL A 123 -9.49 -12.29 -11.90
N ALA A 124 -8.43 -12.14 -12.69
CA ALA A 124 -7.11 -12.64 -12.35
C ALA A 124 -6.55 -11.99 -11.07
N ALA A 125 -6.74 -10.67 -10.89
CA ALA A 125 -6.33 -9.97 -9.68
C ALA A 125 -7.13 -10.42 -8.44
N ALA A 126 -8.43 -10.73 -8.60
CA ALA A 126 -9.29 -11.18 -7.52
C ALA A 126 -9.10 -12.68 -7.18
N PHE A 127 -8.57 -13.48 -8.12
CA PHE A 127 -8.48 -14.94 -8.00
C PHE A 127 -7.74 -15.42 -6.74
N PRO A 128 -6.60 -14.82 -6.30
CA PRO A 128 -5.92 -15.26 -5.08
C PRO A 128 -6.82 -15.22 -3.84
N VAL A 129 -7.71 -14.24 -3.76
CA VAL A 129 -8.62 -14.08 -2.63
C VAL A 129 -9.86 -14.97 -2.78
N LEU A 130 -10.45 -15.03 -3.98
CA LEU A 130 -11.72 -15.74 -4.23
C LEU A 130 -11.54 -17.25 -4.46
N GLY A 131 -10.42 -17.65 -5.09
CA GLY A 131 -10.17 -19.04 -5.48
C GLY A 131 -9.45 -19.87 -4.43
N MET A 132 -8.73 -19.25 -3.52
CA MET A 132 -7.96 -19.96 -2.49
C MET A 132 -8.71 -19.95 -1.16
N ARG A 133 -9.62 -20.90 -0.95
CA ARG A 133 -10.29 -21.08 0.34
C ARG A 133 -9.25 -21.27 1.47
N GLY A 134 -9.08 -20.26 2.32
CA GLY A 134 -8.12 -20.27 3.43
C GLY A 134 -6.68 -19.94 3.03
N GLY A 135 -6.40 -19.64 1.76
CA GLY A 135 -5.07 -19.20 1.29
C GLY A 135 -4.87 -17.68 1.30
N TYR A 136 -5.87 -16.95 1.80
CA TYR A 136 -5.74 -15.53 2.01
C TYR A 136 -4.79 -15.29 3.18
N TYR A 137 -3.69 -14.62 2.89
CA TYR A 137 -2.63 -14.36 3.85
C TYR A 137 -2.41 -12.86 4.01
N TRP A 138 -2.60 -12.33 5.21
CA TRP A 138 -2.48 -10.90 5.50
C TRP A 138 -1.12 -10.31 5.13
N GLN A 139 -0.07 -11.12 5.19
CA GLN A 139 1.27 -10.72 4.79
C GLN A 139 1.36 -10.29 3.32
N VAL A 140 0.51 -10.86 2.46
CA VAL A 140 0.43 -10.47 1.04
C VAL A 140 -0.63 -9.39 0.86
N TRP A 141 -1.86 -9.66 1.30
CA TRP A 141 -3.01 -8.79 1.16
C TRP A 141 -3.60 -8.41 2.53
N PRO A 142 -3.58 -7.15 2.94
CA PRO A 142 -3.10 -5.97 2.20
C PRO A 142 -1.61 -5.67 2.39
N HIS A 143 -0.90 -6.41 3.28
CA HIS A 143 0.31 -5.92 3.91
C HIS A 143 1.43 -5.56 2.91
N ARG A 144 1.63 -6.38 1.88
CA ARG A 144 2.61 -6.10 0.82
C ARG A 144 2.03 -5.41 -0.41
N MET A 145 0.70 -5.40 -0.57
CA MET A 145 0.09 -4.97 -1.83
C MET A 145 -0.58 -3.61 -1.77
N ILE A 146 -0.99 -3.11 -0.59
CA ILE A 146 -1.77 -1.87 -0.50
C ILE A 146 -1.01 -0.66 -1.09
N PHE A 147 0.21 -0.41 -0.64
CA PHE A 147 0.98 0.74 -1.12
C PHE A 147 1.50 0.59 -2.55
N PRO A 148 1.96 -0.61 -3.01
CA PRO A 148 2.20 -0.85 -4.43
C PRO A 148 1.02 -0.49 -5.32
N MET A 149 -0.18 -0.92 -4.97
CA MET A 149 -1.38 -0.63 -5.78
C MET A 149 -1.76 0.85 -5.75
N ILE A 150 -1.64 1.52 -4.60
CA ILE A 150 -1.85 2.97 -4.49
C ILE A 150 -0.85 3.74 -5.36
N LEU A 151 0.45 3.40 -5.28
CA LEU A 151 1.48 4.09 -6.05
C LEU A 151 1.34 3.81 -7.55
N LEU A 152 0.98 2.58 -7.92
CA LEU A 152 0.71 2.22 -9.32
C LEU A 152 -0.49 2.98 -9.89
N LEU A 153 -1.57 3.08 -9.12
CA LEU A 153 -2.74 3.90 -9.50
C LEU A 153 -2.34 5.36 -9.64
N TYR A 154 -1.57 5.89 -8.70
CA TYR A 154 -1.09 7.26 -8.76
C TYR A 154 -0.24 7.50 -10.03
N ALA A 155 0.70 6.60 -10.33
CA ALA A 155 1.48 6.66 -11.56
C ALA A 155 0.61 6.62 -12.82
N ALA A 156 -0.40 5.73 -12.88
CA ALA A 156 -1.33 5.63 -14.00
C ALA A 156 -2.12 6.93 -14.21
N ILE A 157 -2.58 7.57 -13.11
CA ILE A 157 -3.25 8.88 -13.17
C ILE A 157 -2.31 9.95 -13.72
N LEU A 158 -1.07 10.04 -13.22
CA LEU A 158 -0.08 11.00 -13.70
C LEU A 158 0.24 10.79 -15.17
N MET A 159 0.36 9.53 -15.61
CA MET A 159 0.59 9.20 -17.03
C MET A 159 -0.60 9.63 -17.90
N LYS A 160 -1.82 9.34 -17.49
CA LYS A 160 -3.03 9.70 -18.25
C LYS A 160 -3.25 11.21 -18.32
N LYS A 161 -3.02 11.92 -17.21
CA LYS A 161 -3.24 13.36 -17.09
C LYS A 161 -2.02 14.18 -17.52
N GLN A 162 -0.86 13.57 -17.74
CA GLN A 162 0.41 14.26 -18.01
C GLN A 162 0.81 15.29 -16.92
N TRP A 163 0.43 15.03 -15.66
CA TRP A 163 0.64 15.92 -14.52
C TRP A 163 2.01 15.73 -13.85
N TRP A 164 3.04 15.63 -14.65
CA TRP A 164 4.40 15.44 -14.17
C TRP A 164 5.04 16.77 -13.80
N ASN A 165 5.17 17.02 -12.50
CA ASN A 165 5.85 18.18 -11.94
C ASN A 165 6.53 17.80 -10.61
N VAL A 166 7.23 18.75 -9.99
CA VAL A 166 7.95 18.53 -8.74
C VAL A 166 6.98 18.06 -7.62
N TRP A 167 5.81 18.65 -7.52
CA TRP A 167 4.85 18.32 -6.47
C TRP A 167 4.29 16.91 -6.64
N SER A 168 4.01 16.50 -7.87
CA SER A 168 3.60 15.11 -8.13
C SER A 168 4.71 14.11 -7.83
N GLY A 169 5.96 14.46 -8.10
CA GLY A 169 7.11 13.66 -7.71
C GLY A 169 7.21 13.50 -6.19
N LEU A 170 7.11 14.61 -5.45
CA LEU A 170 7.16 14.62 -3.98
C LEU A 170 5.97 13.86 -3.36
N ALA A 171 4.77 14.00 -3.92
CA ALA A 171 3.61 13.23 -3.46
C ALA A 171 3.81 11.70 -3.58
N GLY A 172 4.46 11.24 -4.66
CA GLY A 172 4.84 9.83 -4.78
C GLY A 172 5.86 9.40 -3.70
N TYR A 173 6.83 10.24 -3.36
CA TYR A 173 7.75 9.95 -2.26
C TYR A 173 7.09 9.99 -0.88
N LEU A 174 6.06 10.81 -0.69
CA LEU A 174 5.24 10.76 0.53
C LEU A 174 4.48 9.42 0.64
N ILE A 175 3.94 8.91 -0.47
CA ILE A 175 3.35 7.55 -0.51
C ILE A 175 4.41 6.51 -0.16
N CYS A 176 5.64 6.63 -0.68
CA CYS A 176 6.75 5.73 -0.35
C CYS A 176 7.14 5.80 1.13
N LEU A 177 7.18 6.98 1.75
CA LEU A 177 7.42 7.15 3.17
C LEU A 177 6.36 6.41 4.01
N LEU A 178 5.08 6.57 3.68
CA LEU A 178 3.99 5.84 4.34
C LEU A 178 4.10 4.33 4.10
N ALA A 179 4.54 3.92 2.91
CA ALA A 179 4.81 2.52 2.60
C ALA A 179 5.94 1.94 3.45
N ILE A 180 7.02 2.71 3.69
CA ILE A 180 8.13 2.30 4.56
C ILE A 180 7.67 2.15 6.02
N LEU A 181 6.84 3.07 6.51
CA LEU A 181 6.21 2.93 7.84
C LEU A 181 5.29 1.70 7.91
N TRP A 182 4.58 1.42 6.83
CA TRP A 182 3.66 0.28 6.76
C TRP A 182 4.41 -1.06 6.69
N ASN A 183 5.33 -1.19 5.75
CA ASN A 183 6.18 -2.35 5.55
C ASN A 183 7.52 -1.89 4.99
N THR A 184 8.55 -1.93 5.81
CA THR A 184 9.86 -1.34 5.49
C THR A 184 10.46 -1.91 4.21
N GLU A 185 10.44 -3.25 4.05
CA GLU A 185 11.00 -3.92 2.87
C GLU A 185 10.28 -3.47 1.58
N THR A 186 8.97 -3.62 1.57
CA THR A 186 8.14 -3.25 0.40
C THR A 186 8.24 -1.75 0.12
N GLY A 187 8.23 -0.93 1.15
CA GLY A 187 8.29 0.52 1.02
C GLY A 187 9.61 1.02 0.41
N VAL A 188 10.74 0.43 0.79
CA VAL A 188 12.05 0.76 0.19
C VAL A 188 12.08 0.35 -1.28
N ILE A 189 11.61 -0.87 -1.61
CA ILE A 189 11.50 -1.31 -3.00
C ILE A 189 10.63 -0.35 -3.82
N LEU A 190 9.52 0.10 -3.26
CA LEU A 190 8.62 1.07 -3.88
C LEU A 190 9.29 2.42 -4.14
N ALA A 191 10.06 2.93 -3.18
CA ALA A 191 10.78 4.19 -3.34
C ALA A 191 11.82 4.10 -4.47
N VAL A 192 12.53 2.97 -4.57
CA VAL A 192 13.46 2.71 -5.68
C VAL A 192 12.71 2.57 -7.01
N ALA A 193 11.56 1.86 -7.03
CA ALA A 193 10.74 1.75 -8.24
C ALA A 193 10.19 3.10 -8.70
N TRP A 194 9.79 3.97 -7.76
CA TRP A 194 9.37 5.33 -8.06
C TRP A 194 10.50 6.17 -8.66
N MET A 195 11.72 6.08 -8.11
CA MET A 195 12.91 6.67 -8.71
C MET A 195 13.16 6.14 -10.14
N ALA A 196 13.09 4.81 -10.32
CA ALA A 196 13.29 4.17 -11.62
C ALA A 196 12.31 4.67 -12.70
N LEU A 197 11.07 5.00 -12.30
CA LEU A 197 10.07 5.59 -13.20
C LEU A 197 10.53 6.96 -13.73
N PHE A 198 11.12 7.81 -12.91
CA PHE A 198 11.66 9.11 -13.37
C PHE A 198 12.89 8.94 -14.24
N VAL A 199 13.77 8.01 -13.89
CA VAL A 199 14.95 7.68 -14.70
C VAL A 199 14.53 7.16 -16.08
N SER A 200 13.57 6.25 -16.15
CA SER A 200 13.05 5.72 -17.41
C SER A 200 12.41 6.81 -18.27
N ARG A 201 11.69 7.74 -17.67
CA ARG A 201 11.13 8.90 -18.39
C ARG A 201 12.21 9.84 -18.93
N CYS A 202 13.29 10.06 -18.16
CA CYS A 202 14.42 10.83 -18.62
C CYS A 202 15.08 10.17 -19.86
N LEU A 203 15.22 8.84 -19.83
CA LEU A 203 15.78 8.08 -20.95
C LEU A 203 14.85 8.06 -22.20
N ALA A 204 13.53 7.96 -21.98
CA ALA A 204 12.54 7.96 -23.06
C ALA A 204 12.39 9.32 -23.77
N GLY A 205 12.85 10.41 -23.15
CA GLY A 205 12.77 11.77 -23.70
C GLY A 205 13.67 12.03 -24.92
N GLY A 206 14.47 11.06 -25.36
CA GLY A 206 15.21 11.09 -26.62
C GLY A 206 16.49 11.93 -26.62
N GLU A 207 16.72 12.78 -25.64
CA GLU A 207 17.96 13.54 -25.47
C GLU A 207 18.87 12.84 -24.46
N TRP A 208 19.82 12.04 -24.96
CA TRP A 208 20.84 11.35 -24.14
C TRP A 208 21.83 12.35 -23.55
N ARG A 209 21.43 13.14 -22.58
CA ARG A 209 22.30 14.05 -21.83
C ARG A 209 22.73 13.36 -20.54
N ILE A 210 23.93 12.79 -20.52
CA ILE A 210 24.49 12.10 -19.34
C ILE A 210 24.37 12.96 -18.07
N GLY A 211 24.61 14.28 -18.19
CA GLY A 211 24.48 15.21 -17.05
C GLY A 211 23.06 15.29 -16.49
N LEU A 212 22.03 15.27 -17.37
CA LEU A 212 20.62 15.26 -16.95
C LEU A 212 20.28 13.93 -16.26
N LEU A 213 20.74 12.81 -16.80
CA LEU A 213 20.53 11.48 -16.21
C LEU A 213 21.16 11.41 -14.80
N ILE A 214 22.43 11.80 -14.66
CA ILE A 214 23.13 11.82 -13.37
C ILE A 214 22.38 12.70 -12.37
N ARG A 215 22.00 13.91 -12.78
CA ARG A 215 21.22 14.82 -11.93
C ARG A 215 19.90 14.19 -11.50
N THR A 216 19.16 13.55 -12.41
CA THR A 216 17.89 12.87 -12.11
C THR A 216 18.11 11.78 -11.08
N VAL A 217 19.11 10.89 -11.30
CA VAL A 217 19.43 9.82 -10.35
C VAL A 217 19.79 10.39 -8.98
N LEU A 218 20.65 11.39 -8.90
CA LEU A 218 21.08 11.96 -7.61
C LEU A 218 19.93 12.62 -6.86
N VAL A 219 19.11 13.43 -7.53
CA VAL A 219 17.95 14.09 -6.89
C VAL A 219 16.97 13.05 -6.35
N HIS A 220 16.64 12.04 -7.14
CA HIS A 220 15.69 11.02 -6.72
C HIS A 220 16.29 10.06 -5.68
N ALA A 221 17.60 9.78 -5.70
CA ALA A 221 18.29 9.04 -4.63
C ALA A 221 18.21 9.78 -3.29
N VAL A 222 18.38 11.11 -3.29
CA VAL A 222 18.14 11.93 -2.08
C VAL A 222 16.71 11.82 -1.60
N CYS A 223 15.71 11.83 -2.51
CA CYS A 223 14.31 11.66 -2.12
C CYS A 223 14.02 10.26 -1.55
N VAL A 224 14.64 9.20 -2.08
CA VAL A 224 14.55 7.83 -1.51
C VAL A 224 15.12 7.81 -0.09
N ALA A 225 16.32 8.37 0.10
CA ALA A 225 16.94 8.48 1.41
C ALA A 225 16.08 9.31 2.38
N ALA A 226 15.54 10.44 1.92
CA ALA A 226 14.64 11.28 2.72
C ALA A 226 13.36 10.55 3.13
N SER A 227 12.79 9.71 2.27
CA SER A 227 11.62 8.88 2.61
C SER A 227 11.97 7.85 3.68
N PHE A 228 13.12 7.18 3.56
CA PHE A 228 13.59 6.20 4.54
C PHE A 228 13.88 6.85 5.90
N PHE A 229 14.74 7.86 5.93
CA PHE A 229 15.10 8.55 7.18
C PHE A 229 13.93 9.34 7.77
N GLY A 230 12.99 9.81 6.93
CA GLY A 230 11.75 10.41 7.38
C GLY A 230 10.85 9.42 8.13
N ALA A 231 10.67 8.21 7.60
CA ALA A 231 9.94 7.13 8.27
C ALA A 231 10.62 6.73 9.59
N TYR A 232 11.94 6.54 9.57
CA TYR A 232 12.74 6.26 10.77
C TYR A 232 12.63 7.38 11.80
N GLY A 233 12.68 8.64 11.37
CA GLY A 233 12.51 9.80 12.24
C GLY A 233 11.13 9.84 12.90
N ILE A 234 10.05 9.48 12.20
CA ILE A 234 8.69 9.41 12.76
C ILE A 234 8.61 8.38 13.88
N VAL A 235 9.21 7.19 13.69
CA VAL A 235 9.24 6.14 14.72
C VAL A 235 10.01 6.62 15.95
N ASN A 236 11.18 7.24 15.76
CA ASN A 236 11.98 7.75 16.85
C ASN A 236 11.32 8.92 17.59
N LEU A 237 10.66 9.82 16.89
CA LEU A 237 9.85 10.88 17.53
C LEU A 237 8.70 10.28 18.35
N TYR A 238 8.08 9.20 17.86
CA TYR A 238 7.08 8.50 18.64
C TYR A 238 7.69 7.90 19.93
N ASN A 239 8.82 7.18 19.82
CA ASN A 239 9.51 6.61 21.00
C ASN A 239 9.89 7.67 22.01
N LEU A 240 10.51 8.77 21.57
CA LEU A 240 10.85 9.90 22.45
C LEU A 240 9.61 10.51 23.13
N SER A 241 8.47 10.58 22.41
CA SER A 241 7.20 11.03 23.00
C SER A 241 6.67 10.10 24.10
N LYS A 242 7.24 8.90 24.20
CA LYS A 242 6.93 7.88 25.21
C LYS A 242 8.04 7.75 26.27
N HIS A 243 8.95 8.71 26.33
CA HIS A 243 10.11 8.70 27.22
C HIS A 243 11.01 7.46 27.04
N SER A 244 11.00 6.90 25.84
CA SER A 244 11.84 5.76 25.45
C SER A 244 13.01 6.23 24.56
N PRO A 245 14.17 5.55 24.61
CA PRO A 245 15.27 5.88 23.73
C PRO A 245 14.88 5.76 22.24
N ALA A 246 15.61 6.47 21.40
CA ALA A 246 15.51 6.30 19.96
C ALA A 246 16.13 4.95 19.58
N ASN A 247 15.53 4.26 18.59
CA ASN A 247 16.12 3.04 18.04
C ASN A 247 17.39 3.38 17.27
N THR A 248 18.34 2.46 17.25
CA THR A 248 19.50 2.55 16.37
C THR A 248 19.15 2.02 14.97
N LEU A 249 19.99 2.33 13.96
CA LEU A 249 19.75 1.85 12.58
C LEU A 249 19.85 0.33 12.44
N GLY A 250 20.34 -0.38 13.46
CA GLY A 250 20.47 -1.85 13.47
C GLY A 250 19.31 -2.56 14.17
N GLU A 251 18.43 -1.82 14.80
CA GLU A 251 17.20 -2.29 15.47
C GLU A 251 15.97 -2.00 14.60
#